data_3959679a3122876d058a86df6e62e73a
#
_entry.id   3959679a3122876d058a86df6e62e73a
#
_cell.length_a   1.000
_cell.length_b   1.000
_cell.length_c   1.000
_cell.angle_alpha   90.00
_cell.angle_beta   90.00
_cell.angle_gamma   90.00
#
_symmetry.space_group_name_H-M   'P 1'
#
loop_
_entity.id
_entity.type
_entity.pdbx_description
1 polymer ?
#
loop_
_entity_poly.entity_id
_entity_poly.type
_entity_poly.pdbx_seq_one_letter_code
_entity_poly.pdbx_strand_id
1 'polypeptide(L)'
;MTTIMTQTAPLVLVDGSSYLYRAFHAMYKADLRNSAGEPTGAIRGVTAMLRRLLTDYPSSHIAVVFDAKGKTFRDELFEDYKANRPPMPDDLRPQVEPIYEIIRAMGLPLLCIDGVEADDVIGTLTQQATEKGLDVVVSTGDKDMAQLVNHHVTLVNTMTETVLDSDGVKDKFGLPPELIIDFLALMGDKVDNIPGVPGVGEKTALALLQNLGSLKDIYANLEAVRDLDFRGAKKMPEKLADNKDMAELSYQLATIKCDVELDIEVEQLKHQPQDQQALLTLFKRFEFRSWIKELEQGSHQTVTAASAVTDNPATSDKKDYQTILSDKDWQHWLKKLKDADLIAFDTETTSLNYLDARIVGLCFAVEAGEAAYLPLNHDYAGAPEQLDFDAVMKDLKPLLEDPEVLKVGQNLKYDRHVLLNHDINLQGIAHDTMLESYVLDSTATRHDMDSLAQKYLDRETIHFEDIAGKGKKQLTFNQIGIEEAATY
;
A
#
# COMPACT_ATOMS: atom_id res chain seq x y z
N MET A 1 -2.97 38.89 20.82
CA MET A 1 -2.62 37.60 21.41
C MET A 1 -3.29 36.54 20.54
N THR A 2 -2.59 36.00 19.58
CA THR A 2 -3.10 34.95 18.69
C THR A 2 -2.95 33.63 19.48
N THR A 3 -4.08 33.09 19.91
CA THR A 3 -4.13 31.77 20.55
C THR A 3 -3.68 30.75 19.51
N ILE A 4 -2.49 30.19 19.68
CA ILE A 4 -2.04 29.02 18.94
C ILE A 4 -2.95 27.90 19.46
N MET A 5 -3.95 27.50 18.67
CA MET A 5 -4.66 26.25 18.88
C MET A 5 -3.62 25.13 18.64
N THR A 6 -3.18 24.51 19.72
CA THR A 6 -2.48 23.23 19.64
C THR A 6 -3.48 22.23 19.09
N GLN A 7 -3.37 21.89 17.81
CA GLN A 7 -4.10 20.79 17.22
C GLN A 7 -3.75 19.54 18.02
N THR A 8 -4.71 19.01 18.74
CA THR A 8 -4.54 17.71 19.44
C THR A 8 -4.35 16.62 18.39
N ALA A 9 -3.37 15.76 18.60
CA ALA A 9 -3.16 14.64 17.67
C ALA A 9 -4.46 13.81 17.54
N PRO A 10 -4.83 13.34 16.33
CA PRO A 10 -6.09 12.64 16.10
C PRO A 10 -6.12 11.29 16.81
N LEU A 11 -7.33 10.79 17.10
CA LEU A 11 -7.51 9.36 17.40
C LEU A 11 -7.28 8.56 16.10
N VAL A 12 -6.44 7.53 16.15
CA VAL A 12 -6.19 6.64 15.03
C VAL A 12 -6.89 5.30 15.26
N LEU A 13 -7.82 4.94 14.38
CA LEU A 13 -8.51 3.66 14.42
C LEU A 13 -8.11 2.83 13.21
N VAL A 14 -7.68 1.60 13.44
CA VAL A 14 -7.20 0.69 12.40
C VAL A 14 -8.17 -0.47 12.25
N ASP A 15 -8.67 -0.65 11.04
CA ASP A 15 -9.40 -1.84 10.65
C ASP A 15 -8.39 -3.00 10.45
N GLY A 16 -8.21 -3.76 11.53
CA GLY A 16 -7.26 -4.87 11.58
C GLY A 16 -7.66 -6.03 10.67
N SER A 17 -8.97 -6.25 10.49
CA SER A 17 -9.50 -7.29 9.59
C SER A 17 -9.16 -6.97 8.13
N SER A 18 -9.37 -5.73 7.71
CA SER A 18 -8.98 -5.25 6.38
C SER A 18 -7.46 -5.37 6.18
N TYR A 19 -6.66 -4.95 7.17
CA TYR A 19 -5.19 -5.07 7.12
C TYR A 19 -4.76 -6.52 6.95
N LEU A 20 -5.35 -7.44 7.72
CA LEU A 20 -5.04 -8.87 7.71
C LEU A 20 -5.23 -9.49 6.31
N TYR A 21 -6.42 -9.33 5.74
CA TYR A 21 -6.71 -9.91 4.43
C TYR A 21 -5.93 -9.24 3.30
N ARG A 22 -5.76 -7.92 3.36
CA ARG A 22 -4.98 -7.17 2.35
C ARG A 22 -3.50 -7.56 2.37
N ALA A 23 -2.89 -7.64 3.55
CA ALA A 23 -1.52 -8.10 3.70
C ALA A 23 -1.35 -9.54 3.18
N PHE A 24 -2.30 -10.43 3.52
CA PHE A 24 -2.28 -11.80 3.02
C PHE A 24 -2.33 -11.85 1.50
N HIS A 25 -3.28 -11.17 0.87
CA HIS A 25 -3.41 -11.21 -0.59
C HIS A 25 -2.24 -10.54 -1.31
N ALA A 26 -1.70 -9.45 -0.78
CA ALA A 26 -0.53 -8.78 -1.34
C ALA A 26 0.71 -9.69 -1.32
N MET A 27 0.91 -10.44 -0.21
CA MET A 27 2.07 -11.31 -0.02
C MET A 27 1.83 -12.76 -0.47
N TYR A 28 0.62 -13.11 -0.91
CA TYR A 28 0.25 -14.49 -1.22
C TYR A 28 1.15 -15.12 -2.30
N LYS A 29 1.46 -14.36 -3.36
CA LYS A 29 2.30 -14.85 -4.46
C LYS A 29 3.77 -15.02 -4.07
N ALA A 30 4.23 -14.31 -3.05
CA ALA A 30 5.61 -14.39 -2.57
C ALA A 30 5.86 -15.62 -1.69
N ASP A 31 4.78 -16.29 -1.22
CA ASP A 31 4.81 -17.48 -0.34
C ASP A 31 5.90 -17.41 0.74
N LEU A 32 5.94 -16.28 1.47
CA LEU A 32 6.97 -16.02 2.47
C LEU A 32 6.79 -16.97 3.67
N ARG A 33 7.84 -17.75 3.95
CA ARG A 33 7.91 -18.70 5.07
C ARG A 33 9.21 -18.53 5.84
N ASN A 34 9.20 -18.80 7.15
CA ASN A 34 10.43 -18.91 7.92
C ASN A 34 11.10 -20.27 7.70
N SER A 35 12.28 -20.49 8.28
CA SER A 35 13.03 -21.74 8.17
C SER A 35 12.31 -22.97 8.75
N ALA A 36 11.29 -22.76 9.60
CA ALA A 36 10.41 -23.83 10.13
C ALA A 36 9.22 -24.14 9.19
N GLY A 37 9.09 -23.42 8.04
CA GLY A 37 7.99 -23.57 7.09
C GLY A 37 6.70 -22.85 7.48
N GLU A 38 6.68 -22.04 8.56
CA GLU A 38 5.52 -21.26 8.94
C GLU A 38 5.31 -20.10 7.95
N PRO A 39 4.07 -19.84 7.49
CA PRO A 39 3.80 -18.69 6.62
C PRO A 39 3.96 -17.39 7.40
N THR A 40 4.63 -16.40 6.80
CA THR A 40 4.99 -15.14 7.45
C THR A 40 4.53 -13.90 6.71
N GLY A 41 3.98 -14.05 5.51
CA GLY A 41 3.65 -12.94 4.62
C GLY A 41 2.65 -11.97 5.22
N ALA A 42 1.52 -12.45 5.78
CA ALA A 42 0.51 -11.58 6.41
C ALA A 42 1.06 -10.91 7.67
N ILE A 43 1.85 -11.65 8.51
CA ILE A 43 2.49 -11.10 9.70
C ILE A 43 3.38 -9.91 9.32
N ARG A 44 4.22 -10.10 8.31
CA ARG A 44 5.11 -9.06 7.81
C ARG A 44 4.33 -7.87 7.27
N GLY A 45 3.35 -8.12 6.39
CA GLY A 45 2.57 -7.07 5.75
C GLY A 45 1.81 -6.21 6.76
N VAL A 46 1.07 -6.83 7.71
CA VAL A 46 0.35 -6.10 8.76
C VAL A 46 1.30 -5.27 9.62
N THR A 47 2.43 -5.87 10.03
CA THR A 47 3.42 -5.15 10.85
C THR A 47 4.01 -3.95 10.11
N ALA A 48 4.34 -4.10 8.81
CA ALA A 48 4.86 -3.00 7.98
C ALA A 48 3.82 -1.89 7.83
N MET A 49 2.56 -2.23 7.53
CA MET A 49 1.46 -1.26 7.39
C MET A 49 1.23 -0.48 8.69
N LEU A 50 1.25 -1.16 9.86
CA LEU A 50 1.10 -0.50 11.16
C LEU A 50 2.27 0.43 11.46
N ARG A 51 3.50 0.01 11.21
CA ARG A 51 4.69 0.83 11.41
C ARG A 51 4.66 2.09 10.54
N ARG A 52 4.27 1.96 9.27
CA ARG A 52 4.08 3.09 8.37
C ARG A 52 3.00 4.04 8.88
N LEU A 53 1.83 3.51 9.25
CA LEU A 53 0.73 4.32 9.78
C LEU A 53 1.15 5.14 11.00
N LEU A 54 1.90 4.54 11.94
CA LEU A 54 2.41 5.22 13.14
C LEU A 54 3.41 6.33 12.80
N THR A 55 4.13 6.21 11.70
CA THR A 55 5.05 7.24 11.20
C THR A 55 4.29 8.39 10.53
N ASP A 56 3.32 8.05 9.68
CA ASP A 56 2.56 9.04 8.90
C ASP A 56 1.52 9.78 9.76
N TYR A 57 0.96 9.09 10.77
CA TYR A 57 -0.07 9.62 11.68
C TYR A 57 0.33 9.41 13.15
N PRO A 58 1.33 10.14 13.66
CA PRO A 58 1.77 10.01 15.04
C PRO A 58 0.64 10.44 15.99
N SER A 59 0.24 9.51 16.85
CA SER A 59 -0.81 9.75 17.84
C SER A 59 -0.51 9.06 19.16
N SER A 60 -0.98 9.69 20.25
CA SER A 60 -0.99 9.07 21.57
C SER A 60 -2.20 8.15 21.81
N HIS A 61 -3.21 8.21 20.94
CA HIS A 61 -4.44 7.44 21.06
C HIS A 61 -4.68 6.67 19.76
N ILE A 62 -4.65 5.36 19.86
CA ILE A 62 -4.79 4.45 18.72
C ILE A 62 -5.46 3.16 19.17
N ALA A 63 -6.20 2.50 18.29
CA ALA A 63 -6.65 1.12 18.49
C ALA A 63 -6.65 0.36 17.17
N VAL A 64 -6.35 -0.94 17.25
CA VAL A 64 -6.49 -1.89 16.14
C VAL A 64 -7.67 -2.79 16.44
N VAL A 65 -8.67 -2.78 15.57
CA VAL A 65 -9.95 -3.47 15.77
C VAL A 65 -10.05 -4.64 14.82
N PHE A 66 -10.41 -5.81 15.34
CA PHE A 66 -10.63 -7.02 14.56
C PHE A 66 -12.04 -7.57 14.77
N ASP A 67 -12.54 -8.26 13.75
CA ASP A 67 -13.77 -9.04 13.89
C ASP A 67 -13.61 -10.17 14.88
N ALA A 68 -14.56 -10.34 15.77
CA ALA A 68 -14.64 -11.48 16.65
C ALA A 68 -15.11 -12.73 15.90
N LYS A 69 -14.87 -13.89 16.50
CA LYS A 69 -15.41 -15.15 15.96
C LYS A 69 -16.85 -15.30 16.39
N GLY A 70 -17.72 -15.62 15.46
CA GLY A 70 -19.13 -15.91 15.76
C GLY A 70 -20.09 -15.16 14.87
N LYS A 71 -21.36 -15.25 15.22
CA LYS A 71 -22.43 -14.52 14.51
C LYS A 71 -22.55 -13.12 15.08
N THR A 72 -22.94 -12.20 14.20
CA THR A 72 -23.27 -10.83 14.55
C THR A 72 -24.79 -10.61 14.48
N PHE A 73 -25.26 -9.46 14.94
CA PHE A 73 -26.68 -9.12 14.80
C PHE A 73 -27.16 -9.09 13.33
N ARG A 74 -26.23 -8.90 12.35
CA ARG A 74 -26.57 -8.93 10.93
C ARG A 74 -26.92 -10.34 10.44
N ASP A 75 -26.26 -11.37 11.00
CA ASP A 75 -26.62 -12.78 10.73
C ASP A 75 -28.03 -13.14 11.27
N GLU A 76 -28.47 -12.44 12.32
CA GLU A 76 -29.84 -12.61 12.85
C GLU A 76 -30.87 -11.88 11.98
N LEU A 77 -30.51 -10.73 11.41
CA LEU A 77 -31.39 -9.97 10.50
C LEU A 77 -31.54 -10.64 9.14
N PHE A 78 -30.45 -11.25 8.62
CA PHE A 78 -30.44 -11.87 7.31
C PHE A 78 -29.48 -13.06 7.29
N GLU A 79 -30.03 -14.28 7.22
CA GLU A 79 -29.29 -15.53 7.30
C GLU A 79 -28.23 -15.68 6.20
N ASP A 80 -28.48 -15.09 5.02
CA ASP A 80 -27.56 -15.13 3.90
C ASP A 80 -26.48 -14.03 3.93
N TYR A 81 -26.43 -13.19 4.97
CA TYR A 81 -25.42 -12.15 5.12
C TYR A 81 -24.02 -12.77 5.14
N LYS A 82 -23.13 -12.30 4.24
CA LYS A 82 -21.76 -12.83 4.07
C LYS A 82 -21.66 -14.35 3.82
N ALA A 83 -22.77 -15.05 3.54
CA ALA A 83 -22.77 -16.51 3.32
C ALA A 83 -21.95 -16.96 2.09
N ASN A 84 -21.70 -16.05 1.15
CA ASN A 84 -20.87 -16.28 -0.05
C ASN A 84 -19.39 -16.08 0.20
N ARG A 85 -18.96 -15.61 1.39
CA ARG A 85 -17.54 -15.43 1.71
C ARG A 85 -16.86 -16.79 1.90
N PRO A 86 -15.70 -17.03 1.23
CA PRO A 86 -14.93 -18.24 1.47
C PRO A 86 -14.41 -18.28 2.90
N PRO A 87 -14.17 -19.47 3.46
CA PRO A 87 -13.53 -19.60 4.77
C PRO A 87 -12.12 -19.00 4.75
N MET A 88 -11.66 -18.62 5.94
CA MET A 88 -10.29 -18.10 6.08
C MET A 88 -9.28 -19.10 5.51
N PRO A 89 -8.38 -18.66 4.61
CA PRO A 89 -7.33 -19.50 4.04
C PRO A 89 -6.48 -20.22 5.10
N ASP A 90 -6.10 -21.46 4.82
CA ASP A 90 -5.35 -22.27 5.78
C ASP A 90 -3.98 -21.65 6.11
N ASP A 91 -3.32 -21.02 5.15
CA ASP A 91 -2.04 -20.31 5.36
C ASP A 91 -2.19 -18.98 6.11
N LEU A 92 -3.40 -18.39 6.13
CA LEU A 92 -3.66 -17.17 6.91
C LEU A 92 -3.95 -17.48 8.38
N ARG A 93 -4.67 -18.55 8.64
CA ARG A 93 -5.12 -18.92 9.99
C ARG A 93 -4.01 -18.95 11.04
N PRO A 94 -2.82 -19.59 10.80
CA PRO A 94 -1.74 -19.64 11.78
C PRO A 94 -1.04 -18.28 12.00
N GLN A 95 -1.28 -17.29 11.13
CA GLN A 95 -0.67 -15.97 11.22
C GLN A 95 -1.45 -14.99 12.11
N VAL A 96 -2.73 -15.30 12.42
CA VAL A 96 -3.62 -14.37 13.16
C VAL A 96 -3.10 -14.10 14.57
N GLU A 97 -2.87 -15.15 15.37
CA GLU A 97 -2.41 -14.96 16.75
C GLU A 97 -1.03 -14.29 16.84
N PRO A 98 -0.03 -14.67 16.04
CA PRO A 98 1.22 -13.92 15.95
C PRO A 98 1.06 -12.42 15.62
N ILE A 99 0.12 -12.06 14.75
CA ILE A 99 -0.20 -10.66 14.45
C ILE A 99 -0.73 -9.96 15.71
N TYR A 100 -1.64 -10.59 16.44
CA TYR A 100 -2.16 -10.05 17.70
C TYR A 100 -1.05 -9.88 18.76
N GLU A 101 -0.15 -10.85 18.87
CA GLU A 101 1.00 -10.75 19.77
C GLU A 101 1.91 -9.57 19.41
N ILE A 102 2.20 -9.37 18.11
CA ILE A 102 3.02 -8.25 17.64
C ILE A 102 2.32 -6.92 17.92
N ILE A 103 1.02 -6.79 17.64
CA ILE A 103 0.25 -5.56 17.90
C ILE A 103 0.31 -5.20 19.39
N ARG A 104 0.09 -6.17 20.28
CA ARG A 104 0.21 -5.96 21.75
C ARG A 104 1.63 -5.56 22.14
N ALA A 105 2.63 -6.23 21.59
CA ALA A 105 4.04 -5.93 21.85
C ALA A 105 4.47 -4.56 21.29
N MET A 106 3.83 -4.07 20.21
CA MET A 106 3.96 -2.69 19.73
C MET A 106 3.33 -1.65 20.67
N GLY A 107 2.63 -2.09 21.73
CA GLY A 107 1.94 -1.21 22.68
C GLY A 107 0.60 -0.68 22.17
N LEU A 108 0.03 -1.30 21.13
CA LEU A 108 -1.23 -0.87 20.53
C LEU A 108 -2.41 -1.60 21.20
N PRO A 109 -3.43 -0.88 21.69
CA PRO A 109 -4.70 -1.45 22.09
C PRO A 109 -5.31 -2.29 20.96
N LEU A 110 -5.64 -3.54 21.24
CA LEU A 110 -6.28 -4.46 20.31
C LEU A 110 -7.69 -4.76 20.83
N LEU A 111 -8.68 -4.48 19.99
CA LEU A 111 -10.10 -4.70 20.30
C LEU A 111 -10.66 -5.81 19.42
N CYS A 112 -11.45 -6.68 20.04
CA CYS A 112 -12.17 -7.75 19.36
C CYS A 112 -13.43 -8.01 20.19
N ILE A 113 -14.61 -7.54 19.73
CA ILE A 113 -15.85 -7.49 20.50
C ILE A 113 -16.85 -8.48 19.91
N ASP A 114 -17.35 -9.38 20.72
CA ASP A 114 -18.30 -10.41 20.29
C ASP A 114 -19.67 -9.82 19.88
N GLY A 115 -20.31 -10.44 18.89
CA GLY A 115 -21.67 -10.11 18.46
C GLY A 115 -21.80 -8.89 17.52
N VAL A 116 -20.69 -8.20 17.26
CA VAL A 116 -20.61 -7.06 16.34
C VAL A 116 -19.40 -7.19 15.41
N GLU A 117 -19.38 -6.41 14.33
CA GLU A 117 -18.24 -6.36 13.43
C GLU A 117 -17.23 -5.30 13.86
N ALA A 118 -15.99 -5.40 13.37
CA ALA A 118 -14.95 -4.40 13.61
C ALA A 118 -15.42 -3.00 13.20
N ASP A 119 -16.19 -2.91 12.11
CA ASP A 119 -16.76 -1.67 11.59
C ASP A 119 -17.66 -0.98 12.60
N ASP A 120 -18.48 -1.76 13.34
CA ASP A 120 -19.40 -1.22 14.35
C ASP A 120 -18.64 -0.68 15.57
N VAL A 121 -17.57 -1.35 15.95
CA VAL A 121 -16.69 -0.89 17.03
C VAL A 121 -15.96 0.41 16.62
N ILE A 122 -15.42 0.45 15.39
CA ILE A 122 -14.78 1.63 14.83
C ILE A 122 -15.79 2.78 14.72
N GLY A 123 -16.99 2.51 14.20
CA GLY A 123 -18.06 3.51 14.10
C GLY A 123 -18.43 4.11 15.45
N THR A 124 -18.56 3.25 16.48
CA THR A 124 -18.88 3.69 17.85
C THR A 124 -17.78 4.56 18.44
N LEU A 125 -16.52 4.13 18.35
CA LEU A 125 -15.38 4.91 18.83
C LEU A 125 -15.22 6.23 18.06
N THR A 126 -15.49 6.21 16.76
CA THR A 126 -15.47 7.40 15.91
C THR A 126 -16.53 8.40 16.37
N GLN A 127 -17.76 7.95 16.64
CA GLN A 127 -18.82 8.80 17.13
C GLN A 127 -18.48 9.38 18.52
N GLN A 128 -18.04 8.56 19.46
CA GLN A 128 -17.61 9.03 20.79
C GLN A 128 -16.51 10.10 20.72
N ALA A 129 -15.53 9.92 19.83
CA ALA A 129 -14.46 10.88 19.63
C ALA A 129 -14.98 12.20 19.02
N THR A 130 -15.84 12.10 18.02
CA THR A 130 -16.43 13.28 17.34
C THR A 130 -17.31 14.10 18.29
N GLU A 131 -18.10 13.45 19.15
CA GLU A 131 -18.90 14.13 20.18
C GLU A 131 -18.05 14.88 21.19
N LYS A 132 -16.80 14.46 21.38
CA LYS A 132 -15.81 15.14 22.22
C LYS A 132 -14.99 16.19 21.44
N GLY A 133 -15.27 16.39 20.15
CA GLY A 133 -14.57 17.34 19.28
C GLY A 133 -13.15 16.92 18.90
N LEU A 134 -12.87 15.61 18.93
CA LEU A 134 -11.59 15.05 18.50
C LEU A 134 -11.61 14.70 17.01
N ASP A 135 -10.49 14.96 16.35
CA ASP A 135 -10.29 14.48 14.99
C ASP A 135 -9.96 12.97 15.00
N VAL A 136 -10.44 12.25 14.00
CA VAL A 136 -10.31 10.80 13.88
C VAL A 136 -9.74 10.44 12.52
N VAL A 137 -8.72 9.61 12.50
CA VAL A 137 -8.19 8.96 11.30
C VAL A 137 -8.57 7.48 11.35
N VAL A 138 -9.40 7.03 10.43
CA VAL A 138 -9.75 5.62 10.27
C VAL A 138 -8.92 5.03 9.14
N SER A 139 -8.03 4.10 9.47
CA SER A 139 -7.20 3.42 8.48
C SER A 139 -7.81 2.11 8.05
N THR A 140 -8.37 2.09 6.85
CA THR A 140 -9.08 0.95 6.28
C THR A 140 -8.96 0.89 4.76
N GLY A 141 -9.19 -0.29 4.20
CA GLY A 141 -9.42 -0.48 2.76
C GLY A 141 -10.89 -0.63 2.39
N ASP A 142 -11.77 -0.64 3.39
CA ASP A 142 -13.19 -0.82 3.17
C ASP A 142 -13.85 0.49 2.71
N LYS A 143 -14.59 0.39 1.59
CA LYS A 143 -15.33 1.51 0.99
C LYS A 143 -16.57 1.90 1.82
N ASP A 144 -17.11 0.97 2.58
CA ASP A 144 -18.38 1.14 3.29
C ASP A 144 -18.17 2.03 4.53
N MET A 145 -16.94 2.10 5.05
CA MET A 145 -16.53 3.07 6.07
C MET A 145 -16.65 4.54 5.63
N ALA A 146 -16.84 4.80 4.32
CA ALA A 146 -17.04 6.18 3.83
C ALA A 146 -18.28 6.86 4.43
N GLN A 147 -19.24 6.08 4.93
CA GLN A 147 -20.41 6.59 5.67
C GLN A 147 -20.05 7.29 7.00
N LEU A 148 -18.86 7.02 7.56
CA LEU A 148 -18.40 7.61 8.82
C LEU A 148 -17.72 8.97 8.62
N VAL A 149 -17.36 9.31 7.37
CA VAL A 149 -16.61 10.54 7.06
C VAL A 149 -17.44 11.78 7.34
N ASN A 150 -16.86 12.73 8.04
CA ASN A 150 -17.41 14.04 8.31
C ASN A 150 -16.27 15.05 8.53
N HIS A 151 -16.56 16.25 9.04
CA HIS A 151 -15.54 17.30 9.26
C HIS A 151 -14.48 16.96 10.31
N HIS A 152 -14.67 15.92 11.13
CA HIS A 152 -13.70 15.39 12.09
C HIS A 152 -13.10 14.06 11.67
N VAL A 153 -13.71 13.35 10.71
CA VAL A 153 -13.35 11.98 10.38
C VAL A 153 -12.79 11.89 8.97
N THR A 154 -11.58 11.34 8.86
CA THR A 154 -10.91 11.10 7.59
C THR A 154 -10.56 9.62 7.47
N LEU A 155 -10.83 9.02 6.31
CA LEU A 155 -10.36 7.67 6.00
C LEU A 155 -9.00 7.75 5.31
N VAL A 156 -8.10 6.83 5.68
CA VAL A 156 -6.81 6.69 5.04
C VAL A 156 -6.58 5.24 4.59
N ASN A 157 -5.97 5.10 3.43
CA ASN A 157 -5.54 3.82 2.92
C ASN A 157 -4.03 3.85 2.70
N THR A 158 -3.27 3.26 3.62
CA THR A 158 -1.80 3.30 3.60
C THR A 158 -1.15 2.58 2.43
N MET A 159 -1.86 1.66 1.76
CA MET A 159 -1.30 0.95 0.58
C MET A 159 -1.45 1.73 -0.72
N THR A 160 -2.54 2.49 -0.86
CA THR A 160 -2.82 3.29 -2.07
C THR A 160 -2.59 4.78 -1.85
N GLU A 161 -2.12 5.15 -0.66
CA GLU A 161 -1.89 6.55 -0.24
C GLU A 161 -3.12 7.45 -0.43
N THR A 162 -4.31 6.84 -0.39
CA THR A 162 -5.56 7.57 -0.59
C THR A 162 -6.06 8.13 0.73
N VAL A 163 -6.40 9.40 0.74
CA VAL A 163 -7.05 10.11 1.86
C VAL A 163 -8.43 10.52 1.39
N LEU A 164 -9.46 10.17 2.17
CA LEU A 164 -10.86 10.51 1.89
C LEU A 164 -11.42 11.33 3.05
N ASP A 165 -11.51 12.62 2.84
CA ASP A 165 -12.38 13.53 3.55
C ASP A 165 -13.75 13.61 2.85
N SER A 166 -14.62 14.53 3.26
CA SER A 166 -15.95 14.67 2.65
C SER A 166 -15.91 14.97 1.15
N ASP A 167 -14.94 15.77 0.70
CA ASP A 167 -14.77 16.08 -0.72
C ASP A 167 -14.21 14.87 -1.48
N GLY A 168 -13.23 14.17 -0.91
CA GLY A 168 -12.68 12.95 -1.46
C GLY A 168 -13.72 11.81 -1.59
N VAL A 169 -14.65 11.69 -0.64
CA VAL A 169 -15.79 10.75 -0.75
C VAL A 169 -16.67 11.14 -1.93
N LYS A 170 -17.03 12.44 -2.03
CA LYS A 170 -17.86 12.94 -3.13
C LYS A 170 -17.20 12.75 -4.49
N ASP A 171 -15.90 13.00 -4.60
CA ASP A 171 -15.16 12.82 -5.85
C ASP A 171 -15.08 11.34 -6.24
N LYS A 172 -14.91 10.45 -5.27
CA LYS A 172 -14.78 9.01 -5.51
C LYS A 172 -16.09 8.31 -5.80
N PHE A 173 -17.15 8.63 -5.04
CA PHE A 173 -18.45 7.94 -5.13
C PHE A 173 -19.52 8.73 -5.88
N GLY A 174 -19.27 10.01 -6.17
CA GLY A 174 -20.27 10.91 -6.77
C GLY A 174 -21.38 11.33 -5.80
N LEU A 175 -21.23 11.05 -4.50
CA LEU A 175 -22.21 11.29 -3.43
C LEU A 175 -21.48 11.77 -2.16
N PRO A 176 -22.10 12.61 -1.34
CA PRO A 176 -21.58 12.96 -0.05
C PRO A 176 -21.68 11.78 0.94
N PRO A 177 -20.88 11.78 2.03
CA PRO A 177 -20.84 10.69 3.01
C PRO A 177 -22.21 10.25 3.54
N GLU A 178 -23.11 11.19 3.76
CA GLU A 178 -24.45 10.98 4.32
C GLU A 178 -25.35 10.12 3.44
N LEU A 179 -25.04 9.97 2.15
CA LEU A 179 -25.81 9.18 1.19
C LEU A 179 -25.15 7.82 0.86
N ILE A 180 -24.03 7.47 1.48
CA ILE A 180 -23.33 6.21 1.20
C ILE A 180 -24.16 5.00 1.65
N ILE A 181 -24.85 5.09 2.79
CA ILE A 181 -25.74 4.02 3.26
C ILE A 181 -26.91 3.82 2.28
N ASP A 182 -27.52 4.93 1.86
CA ASP A 182 -28.63 4.90 0.89
C ASP A 182 -28.19 4.31 -0.46
N PHE A 183 -26.95 4.62 -0.87
CA PHE A 183 -26.36 4.08 -2.08
C PHE A 183 -26.21 2.55 -2.00
N LEU A 184 -25.65 2.06 -0.89
CA LEU A 184 -25.50 0.62 -0.64
C LEU A 184 -26.84 -0.07 -0.50
N ALA A 185 -27.82 0.56 0.15
CA ALA A 185 -29.17 0.04 0.30
C ALA A 185 -29.89 -0.16 -1.04
N LEU A 186 -29.67 0.76 -1.98
CA LEU A 186 -30.26 0.67 -3.32
C LEU A 186 -29.52 -0.33 -4.20
N MET A 187 -28.17 -0.25 -4.24
CA MET A 187 -27.34 -1.04 -5.15
C MET A 187 -27.15 -2.47 -4.65
N GLY A 188 -27.13 -2.67 -3.33
CA GLY A 188 -26.64 -3.86 -2.65
C GLY A 188 -25.13 -3.97 -2.65
N ASP A 189 -24.62 -4.96 -1.94
CA ASP A 189 -23.20 -5.33 -1.99
C ASP A 189 -23.05 -6.84 -2.20
N LYS A 190 -22.33 -7.21 -3.28
CA LYS A 190 -22.10 -8.61 -3.63
C LYS A 190 -21.08 -9.29 -2.72
N VAL A 191 -20.17 -8.53 -2.13
CA VAL A 191 -19.13 -9.07 -1.24
C VAL A 191 -19.76 -9.51 0.07
N ASP A 192 -20.67 -8.69 0.60
CA ASP A 192 -21.37 -8.94 1.86
C ASP A 192 -22.74 -9.60 1.68
N ASN A 193 -23.08 -9.89 0.43
CA ASN A 193 -24.36 -10.47 0.06
C ASN A 193 -25.57 -9.62 0.50
N ILE A 194 -25.39 -8.29 0.48
CA ILE A 194 -26.49 -7.33 0.71
C ILE A 194 -27.33 -7.26 -0.56
N PRO A 195 -28.63 -7.56 -0.50
CA PRO A 195 -29.42 -7.78 -1.70
C PRO A 195 -29.64 -6.54 -2.57
N GLY A 196 -29.80 -5.37 -1.95
CA GLY A 196 -30.20 -4.16 -2.66
C GLY A 196 -31.60 -4.26 -3.30
N VAL A 197 -31.94 -3.30 -4.15
CA VAL A 197 -33.16 -3.33 -4.96
C VAL A 197 -32.89 -4.04 -6.28
N PRO A 198 -33.61 -5.15 -6.61
CA PRO A 198 -33.36 -5.90 -7.83
C PRO A 198 -33.38 -5.03 -9.10
N GLY A 199 -32.31 -5.03 -9.85
CA GLY A 199 -32.14 -4.27 -11.09
C GLY A 199 -31.84 -2.77 -10.90
N VAL A 200 -31.52 -2.35 -9.69
CA VAL A 200 -30.84 -1.09 -9.40
C VAL A 200 -29.35 -1.37 -9.29
N GLY A 201 -28.56 -0.83 -10.18
CA GLY A 201 -27.11 -0.88 -10.14
C GLY A 201 -26.55 0.51 -9.85
N GLU A 202 -25.22 0.61 -9.76
CA GLU A 202 -24.50 1.81 -9.41
C GLU A 202 -25.02 3.08 -10.10
N LYS A 203 -25.10 3.08 -11.45
CA LYS A 203 -25.55 4.25 -12.21
C LYS A 203 -26.98 4.67 -11.89
N THR A 204 -27.85 3.70 -11.63
CA THR A 204 -29.25 3.98 -11.30
C THR A 204 -29.37 4.52 -9.88
N ALA A 205 -28.64 3.93 -8.93
CA ALA A 205 -28.59 4.40 -7.55
C ALA A 205 -28.05 5.84 -7.48
N LEU A 206 -26.95 6.14 -8.19
CA LEU A 206 -26.42 7.50 -8.29
C LEU A 206 -27.44 8.49 -8.87
N ALA A 207 -28.10 8.13 -9.97
CA ALA A 207 -29.11 9.00 -10.57
C ALA A 207 -30.29 9.28 -9.64
N LEU A 208 -30.72 8.28 -8.87
CA LEU A 208 -31.79 8.44 -7.88
C LEU A 208 -31.35 9.39 -6.76
N LEU A 209 -30.21 9.14 -6.12
CA LEU A 209 -29.74 9.89 -4.96
C LEU A 209 -29.31 11.32 -5.31
N GLN A 210 -28.62 11.52 -6.44
CA GLN A 210 -28.21 12.86 -6.87
C GLN A 210 -29.36 13.78 -7.23
N ASN A 211 -30.50 13.24 -7.69
CA ASN A 211 -31.64 14.04 -8.11
C ASN A 211 -32.75 14.15 -7.06
N LEU A 212 -32.92 13.12 -6.22
CA LEU A 212 -34.05 13.04 -5.29
C LEU A 212 -33.64 13.05 -3.81
N GLY A 213 -32.35 12.91 -3.49
CA GLY A 213 -31.87 12.87 -2.11
C GLY A 213 -31.83 11.46 -1.54
N SER A 214 -32.11 11.31 -0.24
CA SER A 214 -32.00 10.04 0.49
C SER A 214 -33.00 8.99 0.04
N LEU A 215 -32.78 7.75 0.45
CA LEU A 215 -33.75 6.63 0.25
C LEU A 215 -35.14 7.01 0.74
N LYS A 216 -35.22 7.69 1.88
CA LYS A 216 -36.48 8.18 2.45
C LYS A 216 -37.16 9.19 1.51
N ASP A 217 -36.42 10.12 0.94
CA ASP A 217 -36.94 11.14 0.01
C ASP A 217 -37.42 10.51 -1.30
N ILE A 218 -36.70 9.51 -1.81
CA ILE A 218 -37.05 8.73 -2.98
C ILE A 218 -38.43 8.03 -2.75
N TYR A 219 -38.57 7.33 -1.61
CA TYR A 219 -39.85 6.64 -1.28
C TYR A 219 -40.98 7.61 -0.97
N ALA A 220 -40.70 8.81 -0.51
CA ALA A 220 -41.71 9.86 -0.33
C ALA A 220 -42.25 10.42 -1.66
N ASN A 221 -41.46 10.32 -2.75
CA ASN A 221 -41.80 10.91 -4.05
C ASN A 221 -41.49 9.97 -5.23
N LEU A 222 -41.96 8.74 -5.20
CA LEU A 222 -41.68 7.73 -6.22
C LEU A 222 -42.08 8.16 -7.65
N GLU A 223 -43.11 8.96 -7.84
CA GLU A 223 -43.53 9.41 -9.16
C GLU A 223 -42.51 10.31 -9.83
N ALA A 224 -41.74 11.10 -9.08
CA ALA A 224 -40.66 11.93 -9.63
C ALA A 224 -39.53 11.10 -10.27
N VAL A 225 -39.38 9.83 -9.92
CA VAL A 225 -38.42 8.92 -10.53
C VAL A 225 -38.66 8.72 -12.02
N ARG A 226 -39.92 8.83 -12.48
CA ARG A 226 -40.28 8.65 -13.89
C ARG A 226 -39.65 9.69 -14.82
N ASP A 227 -39.39 10.87 -14.29
CA ASP A 227 -38.87 12.03 -15.04
C ASP A 227 -37.35 12.07 -15.09
N LEU A 228 -36.67 11.14 -14.41
CA LEU A 228 -35.19 11.08 -14.41
C LEU A 228 -34.65 10.49 -15.71
N ASP A 229 -33.45 10.97 -16.10
CA ASP A 229 -32.76 10.56 -17.32
C ASP A 229 -31.87 9.34 -17.11
N PHE A 230 -32.50 8.16 -16.96
CA PHE A 230 -31.81 6.87 -17.03
C PHE A 230 -32.68 5.77 -17.65
N ARG A 231 -32.03 4.74 -18.16
CA ARG A 231 -32.74 3.63 -18.83
C ARG A 231 -33.61 2.87 -17.83
N GLY A 232 -34.94 2.91 -18.05
CA GLY A 232 -35.90 2.21 -17.24
C GLY A 232 -36.60 3.06 -16.17
N ALA A 233 -36.35 4.37 -16.11
CA ALA A 233 -36.91 5.32 -15.15
C ALA A 233 -38.44 5.21 -15.05
N LYS A 234 -39.15 5.04 -16.19
CA LYS A 234 -40.63 4.91 -16.23
C LYS A 234 -41.20 3.74 -15.44
N LYS A 235 -40.45 2.63 -15.29
CA LYS A 235 -40.87 1.43 -14.56
C LYS A 235 -40.19 1.31 -13.18
N MET A 236 -39.35 2.25 -12.85
CA MET A 236 -38.56 2.19 -11.61
C MET A 236 -39.41 2.46 -10.36
N PRO A 237 -40.43 3.35 -10.37
CA PRO A 237 -41.33 3.55 -9.22
C PRO A 237 -42.00 2.28 -8.74
N GLU A 238 -42.60 1.49 -9.66
CA GLU A 238 -43.24 0.23 -9.30
C GLU A 238 -42.20 -0.74 -8.71
N LYS A 239 -41.04 -0.83 -9.34
CA LYS A 239 -39.97 -1.71 -8.86
C LYS A 239 -39.49 -1.34 -7.47
N LEU A 240 -39.30 -0.06 -7.20
CA LEU A 240 -38.94 0.44 -5.87
C LEU A 240 -40.04 0.12 -4.86
N ALA A 241 -41.32 0.38 -5.21
CA ALA A 241 -42.47 0.10 -4.34
C ALA A 241 -42.58 -1.40 -4.00
N ASP A 242 -42.42 -2.28 -5.00
CA ASP A 242 -42.50 -3.74 -4.83
C ASP A 242 -41.34 -4.31 -3.99
N ASN A 243 -40.20 -3.60 -3.89
CA ASN A 243 -39.01 -4.06 -3.16
C ASN A 243 -38.63 -3.14 -1.99
N LYS A 244 -39.61 -2.43 -1.42
CA LYS A 244 -39.36 -1.50 -0.31
C LYS A 244 -38.73 -2.21 0.90
N ASP A 245 -39.27 -3.34 1.28
CA ASP A 245 -38.79 -4.12 2.43
C ASP A 245 -37.36 -4.60 2.22
N MET A 246 -37.00 -4.93 0.96
CA MET A 246 -35.63 -5.33 0.61
C MET A 246 -34.66 -4.17 0.70
N ALA A 247 -35.06 -2.96 0.27
CA ALA A 247 -34.28 -1.76 0.41
C ALA A 247 -34.05 -1.38 1.89
N GLU A 248 -35.10 -1.50 2.71
CA GLU A 248 -35.03 -1.25 4.16
C GLU A 248 -34.12 -2.26 4.88
N LEU A 249 -34.22 -3.55 4.52
CA LEU A 249 -33.32 -4.58 5.02
C LEU A 249 -31.87 -4.27 4.61
N SER A 250 -31.65 -3.94 3.34
CA SER A 250 -30.31 -3.60 2.82
C SER A 250 -29.73 -2.36 3.51
N TYR A 251 -30.56 -1.37 3.82
CA TYR A 251 -30.19 -0.19 4.58
C TYR A 251 -29.69 -0.58 5.99
N GLN A 252 -30.45 -1.45 6.69
CA GLN A 252 -30.05 -1.92 8.03
C GLN A 252 -28.74 -2.73 7.99
N LEU A 253 -28.56 -3.60 6.99
CA LEU A 253 -27.35 -4.40 6.84
C LEU A 253 -26.12 -3.56 6.51
N ALA A 254 -26.27 -2.51 5.66
CA ALA A 254 -25.18 -1.61 5.26
C ALA A 254 -24.83 -0.57 6.33
N THR A 255 -25.73 -0.31 7.29
CA THR A 255 -25.49 0.70 8.33
C THR A 255 -24.49 0.19 9.36
N ILE A 256 -23.42 0.95 9.55
CA ILE A 256 -22.47 0.74 10.65
C ILE A 256 -23.13 1.20 11.94
N LYS A 257 -23.17 0.31 12.94
CA LYS A 257 -23.70 0.61 14.25
C LYS A 257 -22.72 1.46 15.03
N CYS A 258 -23.14 2.63 15.49
CA CYS A 258 -22.28 3.60 16.19
C CYS A 258 -22.61 3.73 17.69
N ASP A 259 -23.42 2.82 18.22
CA ASP A 259 -23.89 2.80 19.62
C ASP A 259 -23.68 1.45 20.29
N VAL A 260 -22.59 0.75 19.92
CA VAL A 260 -22.20 -0.51 20.58
C VAL A 260 -21.79 -0.22 22.00
N GLU A 261 -22.26 -1.04 22.95
CA GLU A 261 -21.83 -0.98 24.33
C GLU A 261 -20.38 -1.48 24.42
N LEU A 262 -19.44 -0.59 24.76
CA LEU A 262 -18.02 -0.86 24.85
C LEU A 262 -17.55 -0.65 26.29
N ASP A 263 -16.80 -1.63 26.83
CA ASP A 263 -16.17 -1.52 28.17
C ASP A 263 -14.94 -0.59 28.17
N ILE A 264 -14.68 0.12 27.06
CA ILE A 264 -13.50 0.98 26.88
C ILE A 264 -13.91 2.34 26.32
N GLU A 265 -13.35 3.40 26.88
CA GLU A 265 -13.52 4.78 26.45
C GLU A 265 -12.35 5.23 25.55
N VAL A 266 -12.58 6.21 24.67
CA VAL A 266 -11.57 6.76 23.77
C VAL A 266 -10.29 7.19 24.48
N GLU A 267 -10.38 7.78 25.67
CA GLU A 267 -9.25 8.21 26.50
C GLU A 267 -8.36 7.10 27.01
N GLN A 268 -8.85 5.87 27.00
CA GLN A 268 -8.14 4.66 27.42
C GLN A 268 -7.35 4.04 26.28
N LEU A 269 -7.61 4.42 25.03
CA LEU A 269 -6.95 3.90 23.83
C LEU A 269 -5.55 4.47 23.64
N LYS A 270 -4.73 4.43 24.70
CA LYS A 270 -3.40 5.03 24.68
C LYS A 270 -2.38 4.09 24.07
N HIS A 271 -1.58 4.63 23.15
CA HIS A 271 -0.38 3.95 22.67
C HIS A 271 0.60 3.78 23.84
N GLN A 272 0.84 2.54 24.24
CA GLN A 272 1.75 2.18 25.32
C GLN A 272 3.19 2.06 24.80
N PRO A 273 4.19 2.14 25.69
CA PRO A 273 5.57 1.81 25.31
C PRO A 273 5.67 0.41 24.73
N GLN A 274 6.47 0.26 23.69
CA GLN A 274 6.71 -1.04 23.03
C GLN A 274 7.42 -2.01 23.98
N ASP A 275 6.99 -3.27 23.98
CA ASP A 275 7.74 -4.37 24.57
C ASP A 275 8.80 -4.86 23.59
N GLN A 276 9.98 -4.24 23.65
CA GLN A 276 11.10 -4.55 22.77
C GLN A 276 11.55 -6.01 22.85
N GLN A 277 11.47 -6.63 24.05
CA GLN A 277 11.89 -8.02 24.23
C GLN A 277 10.91 -9.00 23.60
N ALA A 278 9.61 -8.75 23.72
CA ALA A 278 8.58 -9.54 23.05
C ALA A 278 8.68 -9.38 21.54
N LEU A 279 8.82 -8.14 21.04
CA LEU A 279 9.02 -7.87 19.60
C LEU A 279 10.26 -8.57 19.05
N LEU A 280 11.38 -8.49 19.74
CA LEU A 280 12.62 -9.15 19.33
C LEU A 280 12.45 -10.69 19.27
N THR A 281 11.73 -11.27 20.22
CA THR A 281 11.43 -12.71 20.24
C THR A 281 10.57 -13.11 19.04
N LEU A 282 9.51 -12.35 18.77
CA LEU A 282 8.61 -12.60 17.63
C LEU A 282 9.32 -12.39 16.28
N PHE A 283 10.09 -11.31 16.14
CA PHE A 283 10.83 -11.05 14.92
C PHE A 283 11.91 -12.09 14.64
N LYS A 284 12.55 -12.65 15.69
CA LYS A 284 13.48 -13.79 15.57
C LYS A 284 12.77 -15.07 15.15
N ARG A 285 11.58 -15.36 15.70
CA ARG A 285 10.75 -16.50 15.29
C ARG A 285 10.38 -16.43 13.79
N PHE A 286 9.97 -15.23 13.31
CA PHE A 286 9.54 -15.04 11.92
C PHE A 286 10.65 -14.57 11.00
N GLU A 287 11.90 -14.47 11.50
CA GLU A 287 13.11 -14.15 10.74
C GLU A 287 13.09 -12.77 10.05
N PHE A 288 12.48 -11.79 10.70
CA PHE A 288 12.43 -10.40 10.20
C PHE A 288 13.75 -9.66 10.50
N ARG A 289 14.80 -9.99 9.75
CA ARG A 289 16.19 -9.63 10.03
C ARG A 289 16.44 -8.13 10.16
N SER A 290 15.81 -7.31 9.31
CA SER A 290 15.93 -5.85 9.35
C SER A 290 15.37 -5.28 10.66
N TRP A 291 14.19 -5.70 11.06
CA TRP A 291 13.54 -5.25 12.30
C TRP A 291 14.24 -5.76 13.56
N ILE A 292 14.86 -6.94 13.50
CA ILE A 292 15.74 -7.45 14.57
C ILE A 292 16.92 -6.50 14.74
N LYS A 293 17.62 -6.16 13.63
CA LYS A 293 18.78 -5.28 13.65
C LYS A 293 18.42 -3.88 14.18
N GLU A 294 17.29 -3.35 13.78
CA GLU A 294 16.78 -2.06 14.23
C GLU A 294 16.53 -2.04 15.74
N LEU A 295 15.83 -3.07 16.29
CA LEU A 295 15.59 -3.19 17.74
C LEU A 295 16.88 -3.37 18.53
N GLU A 296 17.83 -4.15 18.04
CA GLU A 296 19.11 -4.37 18.70
C GLU A 296 19.97 -3.09 18.72
N GLN A 297 19.93 -2.28 17.67
CA GLN A 297 20.62 -0.97 17.60
C GLN A 297 19.94 0.08 18.50
N GLY A 298 18.62 0.12 18.54
CA GLY A 298 17.85 1.02 19.43
C GLY A 298 18.07 0.73 20.91
N SER A 299 18.30 -0.54 21.28
CA SER A 299 18.56 -0.96 22.67
C SER A 299 19.90 -0.44 23.21
N HIS A 300 20.87 -0.13 22.37
CA HIS A 300 22.16 0.46 22.78
C HIS A 300 22.07 1.96 23.10
N GLN A 301 21.02 2.65 22.67
CA GLN A 301 20.85 4.09 22.97
C GLN A 301 20.17 4.38 24.31
N THR A 302 19.53 3.38 24.96
CA THR A 302 18.79 3.58 26.22
C THR A 302 19.64 3.38 27.49
N VAL A 303 20.87 2.90 27.40
CA VAL A 303 21.75 2.62 28.57
C VAL A 303 22.80 3.68 28.84
N THR A 304 22.93 4.71 27.99
CA THR A 304 23.92 5.78 28.13
C THR A 304 23.34 7.19 28.10
N ALA A 305 22.32 7.48 28.89
CA ALA A 305 21.89 8.86 29.15
C ALA A 305 22.50 9.38 30.47
N ALA A 306 23.81 9.31 30.62
CA ALA A 306 24.60 10.10 31.55
C ALA A 306 26.07 10.01 31.15
N SER A 307 26.48 10.82 30.21
CA SER A 307 27.79 11.48 30.04
C SER A 307 28.11 11.73 28.57
N ALA A 308 28.36 13.03 28.31
CA ALA A 308 29.20 13.56 27.26
C ALA A 308 28.77 13.40 25.80
N VAL A 309 28.31 14.52 25.28
CA VAL A 309 28.40 14.95 23.90
C VAL A 309 29.76 14.59 23.29
N THR A 310 29.80 13.63 22.41
CA THR A 310 30.78 13.54 21.33
C THR A 310 30.03 13.11 20.08
N ASP A 311 30.07 13.98 19.10
CA ASP A 311 29.62 13.75 17.74
C ASP A 311 30.12 12.40 17.21
N ASN A 312 29.19 11.51 16.89
CA ASN A 312 29.43 10.48 15.92
C ASN A 312 28.27 10.57 14.91
N PRO A 313 28.52 10.84 13.64
CA PRO A 313 27.46 11.04 12.68
C PRO A 313 26.66 9.75 12.53
N ALA A 314 25.40 9.80 12.95
CA ALA A 314 24.40 8.90 12.43
C ALA A 314 24.51 8.95 10.90
N THR A 315 24.81 7.83 10.27
CA THR A 315 24.65 7.66 8.84
C THR A 315 23.17 7.91 8.54
N SER A 316 22.86 9.17 8.28
CA SER A 316 21.68 9.50 7.49
C SER A 316 21.87 8.74 6.19
N ASP A 317 20.93 7.87 5.82
CA ASP A 317 20.79 7.36 4.46
C ASP A 317 20.50 8.56 3.52
N LYS A 318 21.52 9.40 3.31
CA LYS A 318 21.53 10.33 2.20
C LYS A 318 21.70 9.47 0.97
N LYS A 319 20.59 9.16 0.34
CA LYS A 319 20.57 8.62 -1.01
C LYS A 319 21.06 9.73 -1.93
N ASP A 320 22.22 9.54 -2.52
CA ASP A 320 22.76 10.44 -3.55
C ASP A 320 22.47 9.82 -4.91
N TYR A 321 21.27 10.07 -5.42
CA TYR A 321 20.82 9.60 -6.73
C TYR A 321 20.93 10.74 -7.72
N GLN A 322 21.81 10.59 -8.71
CA GLN A 322 22.11 11.61 -9.69
C GLN A 322 21.55 11.26 -11.06
N THR A 323 20.86 12.20 -11.69
CA THR A 323 20.50 12.12 -13.12
C THR A 323 21.59 12.81 -13.93
N ILE A 324 22.24 12.09 -14.85
CA ILE A 324 23.35 12.59 -15.66
C ILE A 324 22.81 13.20 -16.95
N LEU A 325 22.79 14.54 -17.01
CA LEU A 325 22.34 15.30 -18.20
C LEU A 325 23.43 16.19 -18.78
N SER A 326 24.65 16.22 -18.17
CA SER A 326 25.75 17.04 -18.66
C SER A 326 27.02 16.24 -18.88
N ASP A 327 27.84 16.65 -19.86
CA ASP A 327 29.16 16.06 -20.08
C ASP A 327 30.04 16.09 -18.83
N LYS A 328 29.92 17.16 -18.03
CA LYS A 328 30.70 17.28 -16.78
C LYS A 328 30.35 16.18 -15.80
N ASP A 329 29.08 15.90 -15.61
CA ASP A 329 28.59 14.86 -14.69
C ASP A 329 28.93 13.47 -15.24
N TRP A 330 28.81 13.30 -16.56
CA TRP A 330 29.23 12.08 -17.25
C TRP A 330 30.72 11.79 -17.03
N GLN A 331 31.61 12.75 -17.27
CA GLN A 331 33.05 12.56 -17.06
C GLN A 331 33.41 12.28 -15.60
N HIS A 332 32.64 12.85 -14.65
CA HIS A 332 32.78 12.53 -13.23
C HIS A 332 32.42 11.07 -12.95
N TRP A 333 31.28 10.60 -13.43
CA TRP A 333 30.84 9.21 -13.27
C TRP A 333 31.71 8.22 -14.04
N LEU A 334 32.11 8.55 -15.24
CA LEU A 334 33.01 7.71 -16.02
C LEU A 334 34.35 7.47 -15.30
N LYS A 335 34.85 8.48 -14.58
CA LYS A 335 36.05 8.32 -13.73
C LYS A 335 35.77 7.36 -12.57
N LYS A 336 34.63 7.52 -11.86
CA LYS A 336 34.23 6.62 -10.78
C LYS A 336 34.12 5.17 -11.25
N LEU A 337 33.49 4.96 -12.41
CA LEU A 337 33.35 3.64 -13.03
C LEU A 337 34.74 3.02 -13.37
N LYS A 338 35.70 3.82 -13.82
CA LYS A 338 37.05 3.36 -14.11
C LYS A 338 37.87 3.00 -12.87
N ASP A 339 37.59 3.69 -11.76
CA ASP A 339 38.30 3.51 -10.49
C ASP A 339 37.65 2.47 -9.58
N ALA A 340 36.46 1.93 -9.95
CA ALA A 340 35.70 1.01 -9.13
C ALA A 340 36.16 -0.45 -9.23
N ASP A 341 36.24 -1.14 -8.09
CA ASP A 341 36.48 -2.59 -8.02
C ASP A 341 35.31 -3.42 -8.53
N LEU A 342 34.08 -2.92 -8.37
CA LEU A 342 32.86 -3.57 -8.79
C LEU A 342 31.83 -2.52 -9.23
N ILE A 343 31.21 -2.71 -10.38
CA ILE A 343 30.18 -1.84 -10.94
C ILE A 343 28.84 -2.55 -10.88
N ALA A 344 27.86 -2.00 -10.16
CA ALA A 344 26.46 -2.38 -10.33
C ALA A 344 25.93 -1.70 -11.60
N PHE A 345 25.29 -2.49 -12.46
CA PHE A 345 24.89 -2.09 -13.81
C PHE A 345 23.51 -2.64 -14.16
N ASP A 346 22.70 -1.79 -14.79
CA ASP A 346 21.39 -2.18 -15.32
C ASP A 346 21.04 -1.32 -16.55
N THR A 347 20.16 -1.85 -17.44
CA THR A 347 19.72 -1.17 -18.67
C THR A 347 18.22 -0.94 -18.67
N GLU A 348 17.81 0.29 -18.88
CA GLU A 348 16.43 0.64 -19.18
C GLU A 348 16.17 0.64 -20.67
N THR A 349 15.09 -0.03 -21.09
CA THR A 349 14.91 -0.39 -22.50
C THR A 349 13.51 -0.16 -23.04
N THR A 350 13.39 -0.13 -24.37
CA THR A 350 12.09 0.05 -25.07
C THR A 350 11.19 -1.17 -25.04
N SER A 351 11.69 -2.38 -24.72
CA SER A 351 10.96 -3.63 -24.87
C SER A 351 11.52 -4.72 -23.95
N LEU A 352 10.68 -5.62 -23.44
CA LEU A 352 11.09 -6.84 -22.76
C LEU A 352 11.65 -7.91 -23.73
N ASN A 353 11.40 -7.76 -25.04
CA ASN A 353 12.01 -8.62 -26.06
C ASN A 353 13.44 -8.14 -26.34
N TYR A 354 14.41 -8.79 -25.75
CA TYR A 354 15.83 -8.42 -25.85
C TYR A 354 16.37 -8.44 -27.30
N LEU A 355 15.70 -9.11 -28.25
CA LEU A 355 16.11 -9.12 -29.67
C LEU A 355 15.86 -7.77 -30.34
N ASP A 356 14.81 -7.07 -29.92
CA ASP A 356 14.37 -5.79 -30.51
C ASP A 356 14.59 -4.61 -29.58
N ALA A 357 14.93 -4.88 -28.31
CA ALA A 357 15.10 -3.85 -27.28
C ALA A 357 16.24 -2.87 -27.63
N ARG A 358 15.99 -1.59 -27.39
CA ARG A 358 16.97 -0.50 -27.50
C ARG A 358 17.15 0.16 -26.15
N ILE A 359 18.35 0.58 -25.85
CA ILE A 359 18.68 1.26 -24.59
C ILE A 359 18.00 2.64 -24.60
N VAL A 360 17.25 2.92 -23.52
CA VAL A 360 16.66 4.22 -23.21
C VAL A 360 17.53 4.95 -22.19
N GLY A 361 18.07 4.23 -21.20
CA GLY A 361 18.94 4.75 -20.17
C GLY A 361 19.78 3.64 -19.56
N LEU A 362 20.74 4.05 -18.74
CA LEU A 362 21.67 3.17 -18.03
C LEU A 362 21.71 3.56 -16.55
N CYS A 363 21.73 2.56 -15.67
CA CYS A 363 21.86 2.76 -14.24
C CYS A 363 23.23 2.25 -13.76
N PHE A 364 23.86 3.00 -12.85
CA PHE A 364 25.14 2.65 -12.27
C PHE A 364 25.16 2.89 -10.76
N ALA A 365 25.85 2.02 -10.04
CA ALA A 365 26.29 2.27 -8.67
C ALA A 365 27.66 1.64 -8.45
N VAL A 366 28.50 2.32 -7.66
CA VAL A 366 29.85 1.84 -7.28
C VAL A 366 30.02 1.75 -5.76
N GLU A 367 29.14 2.40 -5.01
CA GLU A 367 29.06 2.37 -3.55
C GLU A 367 27.62 2.31 -3.07
N ALA A 368 27.38 1.75 -1.88
CA ALA A 368 26.05 1.69 -1.28
C ALA A 368 25.55 3.09 -0.93
N GLY A 369 24.32 3.41 -1.38
CA GLY A 369 23.68 4.70 -1.14
C GLY A 369 23.97 5.77 -2.19
N GLU A 370 24.84 5.50 -3.18
CA GLU A 370 25.09 6.36 -4.33
C GLU A 370 24.75 5.63 -5.63
N ALA A 371 23.97 6.26 -6.49
CA ALA A 371 23.64 5.72 -7.80
C ALA A 371 23.46 6.84 -8.83
N ALA A 372 23.55 6.49 -10.12
CA ALA A 372 23.28 7.40 -11.20
C ALA A 372 22.38 6.78 -12.25
N TYR A 373 21.47 7.59 -12.76
CA TYR A 373 20.72 7.32 -13.97
C TYR A 373 21.23 8.18 -15.12
N LEU A 374 21.55 7.55 -16.23
CA LEU A 374 22.03 8.19 -17.45
C LEU A 374 20.97 8.04 -18.55
N PRO A 375 20.06 9.01 -18.72
CA PRO A 375 19.07 9.01 -19.82
C PRO A 375 19.77 9.25 -21.14
N LEU A 376 19.35 8.52 -22.20
CA LEU A 376 19.99 8.60 -23.52
C LEU A 376 18.97 8.70 -24.68
N ASN A 377 17.81 8.04 -24.54
CA ASN A 377 16.83 7.94 -25.64
C ASN A 377 15.38 8.11 -25.14
N HIS A 378 15.14 9.00 -24.17
CA HIS A 378 13.78 9.43 -23.89
C HIS A 378 13.26 10.35 -24.98
N ASP A 379 12.02 10.10 -25.45
CA ASP A 379 11.43 10.79 -26.61
C ASP A 379 10.04 11.40 -26.34
N TYR A 380 9.66 11.56 -25.07
CA TYR A 380 8.40 12.21 -24.72
C TYR A 380 8.42 13.71 -25.00
N ALA A 381 7.23 14.30 -25.20
CA ALA A 381 7.13 15.73 -25.51
C ALA A 381 7.65 16.61 -24.35
N GLY A 382 8.69 17.39 -24.63
CA GLY A 382 9.35 18.23 -23.62
C GLY A 382 10.51 17.56 -22.86
N ALA A 383 10.98 16.39 -23.32
CA ALA A 383 12.17 15.77 -22.76
C ALA A 383 13.38 16.73 -22.82
N PRO A 384 14.16 16.85 -21.75
CA PRO A 384 15.38 17.66 -21.76
C PRO A 384 16.40 17.11 -22.77
N GLU A 385 17.35 17.94 -23.16
CA GLU A 385 18.49 17.49 -23.98
C GLU A 385 19.30 16.44 -23.22
N GLN A 386 19.55 15.31 -23.86
CA GLN A 386 20.28 14.17 -23.33
C GLN A 386 21.65 14.08 -23.99
N LEU A 387 22.57 13.34 -23.38
CA LEU A 387 23.90 13.13 -23.95
C LEU A 387 23.82 12.33 -25.26
N ASP A 388 24.81 12.56 -26.11
CA ASP A 388 24.92 11.81 -27.37
C ASP A 388 25.18 10.33 -27.10
N PHE A 389 24.27 9.50 -27.58
CA PHE A 389 24.27 8.06 -27.36
C PHE A 389 25.58 7.40 -27.81
N ASP A 390 26.02 7.71 -29.04
CA ASP A 390 27.19 7.08 -29.64
C ASP A 390 28.49 7.47 -28.92
N ALA A 391 28.57 8.72 -28.46
CA ALA A 391 29.69 9.20 -27.65
C ALA A 391 29.76 8.48 -26.29
N VAL A 392 28.63 8.36 -25.58
CA VAL A 392 28.56 7.64 -24.31
C VAL A 392 28.89 6.16 -24.47
N MET A 393 28.31 5.49 -25.46
CA MET A 393 28.57 4.07 -25.72
C MET A 393 30.02 3.80 -26.11
N LYS A 394 30.67 4.72 -26.83
CA LYS A 394 32.08 4.66 -27.14
C LYS A 394 32.96 4.73 -25.90
N ASP A 395 32.59 5.57 -24.92
CA ASP A 395 33.31 5.69 -23.65
C ASP A 395 33.13 4.47 -22.75
N LEU A 396 31.92 3.87 -22.76
CA LEU A 396 31.58 2.71 -21.93
C LEU A 396 32.06 1.39 -22.49
N LYS A 397 32.13 1.23 -23.80
CA LYS A 397 32.49 -0.02 -24.46
C LYS A 397 33.77 -0.65 -23.90
N PRO A 398 34.88 0.07 -23.71
CA PRO A 398 36.11 -0.50 -23.13
C PRO A 398 35.92 -1.06 -21.72
N LEU A 399 35.07 -0.42 -20.89
CA LEU A 399 34.76 -0.89 -19.52
C LEU A 399 33.86 -2.10 -19.51
N LEU A 400 32.84 -2.10 -20.39
CA LEU A 400 31.84 -3.17 -20.44
C LEU A 400 32.41 -4.46 -21.06
N GLU A 401 33.36 -4.35 -21.98
CA GLU A 401 34.03 -5.47 -22.64
C GLU A 401 35.27 -5.99 -21.92
N ASP A 402 35.76 -5.27 -20.89
CA ASP A 402 36.91 -5.70 -20.12
C ASP A 402 36.52 -6.79 -19.10
N PRO A 403 37.11 -7.99 -19.17
CA PRO A 403 36.84 -9.07 -18.22
C PRO A 403 37.40 -8.78 -16.81
N GLU A 404 38.38 -7.90 -16.68
CA GLU A 404 38.99 -7.55 -15.37
C GLU A 404 38.17 -6.49 -14.62
N VAL A 405 37.30 -5.73 -15.31
CA VAL A 405 36.35 -4.82 -14.69
C VAL A 405 35.14 -5.62 -14.26
N LEU A 406 34.95 -5.79 -12.95
CA LEU A 406 33.88 -6.64 -12.40
C LEU A 406 32.53 -5.95 -12.44
N LYS A 407 31.49 -6.68 -12.83
CA LYS A 407 30.11 -6.20 -12.88
C LYS A 407 29.18 -7.08 -12.03
N VAL A 408 28.17 -6.43 -11.43
CA VAL A 408 27.04 -7.08 -10.76
C VAL A 408 25.75 -6.50 -11.29
N GLY A 409 24.72 -7.32 -11.41
CA GLY A 409 23.37 -6.89 -11.77
C GLY A 409 22.32 -7.96 -11.55
N GLN A 410 21.11 -7.67 -11.93
CA GLN A 410 19.96 -8.57 -11.82
C GLN A 410 19.60 -9.11 -13.20
N ASN A 411 19.73 -10.41 -13.43
CA ASN A 411 19.43 -11.03 -14.74
C ASN A 411 20.26 -10.44 -15.90
N LEU A 412 21.55 -10.26 -15.67
CA LEU A 412 22.50 -9.66 -16.65
C LEU A 412 22.54 -10.38 -18.01
N LYS A 413 21.91 -11.54 -18.12
CA LYS A 413 21.68 -12.19 -19.41
C LYS A 413 20.85 -11.32 -20.35
N TYR A 414 19.83 -10.61 -19.82
CA TYR A 414 19.01 -9.68 -20.59
C TYR A 414 19.86 -8.50 -21.08
N ASP A 415 20.54 -7.83 -20.16
CA ASP A 415 21.38 -6.65 -20.45
C ASP A 415 22.48 -6.97 -21.46
N ARG A 416 23.10 -8.14 -21.31
CA ARG A 416 24.10 -8.60 -22.27
C ARG A 416 23.54 -8.72 -23.69
N HIS A 417 22.31 -9.23 -23.85
CA HIS A 417 21.68 -9.31 -25.17
C HIS A 417 21.29 -7.94 -25.72
N VAL A 418 20.80 -7.04 -24.86
CA VAL A 418 20.51 -5.65 -25.26
C VAL A 418 21.77 -4.93 -25.71
N LEU A 419 22.88 -5.06 -24.96
CA LEU A 419 24.18 -4.49 -25.34
C LEU A 419 24.72 -5.05 -26.66
N LEU A 420 24.49 -6.33 -26.96
CA LEU A 420 24.86 -6.93 -28.26
C LEU A 420 24.11 -6.27 -29.42
N ASN A 421 22.89 -5.76 -29.24
CA ASN A 421 22.18 -4.98 -30.25
C ASN A 421 22.85 -3.63 -30.56
N HIS A 422 23.82 -3.22 -29.72
CA HIS A 422 24.63 -2.02 -29.86
C HIS A 422 26.14 -2.35 -30.03
N ASP A 423 26.47 -3.54 -30.51
CA ASP A 423 27.84 -4.00 -30.78
C ASP A 423 28.75 -4.00 -29.55
N ILE A 424 28.21 -4.20 -28.34
CA ILE A 424 28.95 -4.31 -27.09
C ILE A 424 28.77 -5.73 -26.49
N ASN A 425 29.86 -6.43 -26.28
CA ASN A 425 29.89 -7.76 -25.68
C ASN A 425 30.26 -7.68 -24.19
N LEU A 426 29.25 -7.61 -23.31
CA LEU A 426 29.45 -7.53 -21.86
C LEU A 426 30.33 -8.68 -21.35
N GLN A 427 31.42 -8.34 -20.68
CA GLN A 427 32.37 -9.23 -20.03
C GLN A 427 32.51 -8.88 -18.54
N GLY A 428 33.26 -9.67 -17.76
CA GLY A 428 33.55 -9.39 -16.35
C GLY A 428 32.31 -9.49 -15.44
N ILE A 429 31.29 -10.29 -15.80
CA ILE A 429 30.14 -10.56 -14.93
C ILE A 429 30.63 -11.38 -13.74
N ALA A 430 30.77 -10.73 -12.58
CA ALA A 430 31.19 -11.38 -11.35
C ALA A 430 30.00 -11.91 -10.57
N HIS A 431 28.88 -11.17 -10.58
CA HIS A 431 27.68 -11.50 -9.82
C HIS A 431 26.42 -11.26 -10.65
N ASP A 432 25.48 -12.20 -10.59
CA ASP A 432 24.11 -12.07 -11.09
C ASP A 432 23.17 -12.44 -9.94
N THR A 433 22.53 -11.44 -9.36
CA THR A 433 21.73 -11.61 -8.13
C THR A 433 20.53 -12.53 -8.32
N MET A 434 19.96 -12.63 -9.54
CA MET A 434 18.91 -13.60 -9.85
C MET A 434 19.45 -15.03 -9.82
N LEU A 435 20.59 -15.27 -10.46
CA LEU A 435 21.20 -16.60 -10.53
C LEU A 435 21.75 -17.04 -9.17
N GLU A 436 22.36 -16.14 -8.42
CA GLU A 436 22.83 -16.40 -7.05
C GLU A 436 21.69 -16.79 -6.13
N SER A 437 20.58 -16.05 -6.18
CA SER A 437 19.37 -16.39 -5.42
C SER A 437 18.81 -17.75 -5.81
N TYR A 438 18.76 -18.06 -7.11
CA TYR A 438 18.28 -19.35 -7.59
C TYR A 438 19.16 -20.52 -7.12
N VAL A 439 20.48 -20.35 -7.16
CA VAL A 439 21.43 -21.38 -6.70
C VAL A 439 21.38 -21.53 -5.17
N LEU A 440 21.19 -20.44 -4.44
CA LEU A 440 21.13 -20.44 -2.97
C LEU A 440 19.88 -21.16 -2.47
N ASP A 441 18.71 -20.87 -3.04
CA ASP A 441 17.43 -21.49 -2.71
C ASP A 441 16.44 -21.32 -3.87
N SER A 442 16.38 -22.31 -4.75
CA SER A 442 15.58 -22.28 -5.98
C SER A 442 14.07 -22.17 -5.75
N THR A 443 13.60 -22.39 -4.54
CA THR A 443 12.16 -22.39 -4.18
C THR A 443 11.75 -21.21 -3.30
N ALA A 444 12.69 -20.43 -2.81
CA ALA A 444 12.45 -19.45 -1.77
C ALA A 444 11.70 -18.19 -2.23
N THR A 445 11.82 -17.81 -3.51
CA THR A 445 11.20 -16.61 -4.09
C THR A 445 11.07 -16.74 -5.61
N ARG A 446 10.48 -15.71 -6.25
CA ARG A 446 10.47 -15.58 -7.71
C ARG A 446 11.82 -15.18 -8.31
N HIS A 447 12.80 -14.87 -7.48
CA HIS A 447 14.15 -14.42 -7.86
C HIS A 447 14.18 -13.12 -8.68
N ASP A 448 13.05 -12.37 -8.76
CA ASP A 448 13.03 -11.03 -9.32
C ASP A 448 13.57 -10.01 -8.30
N MET A 449 13.94 -8.82 -8.79
CA MET A 449 14.55 -7.77 -7.97
C MET A 449 13.64 -7.36 -6.81
N ASP A 450 12.34 -7.20 -7.05
CA ASP A 450 11.36 -6.83 -6.03
C ASP A 450 11.32 -7.84 -4.88
N SER A 451 11.20 -9.13 -5.23
CA SER A 451 11.19 -10.22 -4.25
C SER A 451 12.50 -10.30 -3.47
N LEU A 452 13.65 -10.07 -4.12
CA LEU A 452 14.95 -10.08 -3.48
C LEU A 452 15.19 -8.85 -2.59
N ALA A 453 14.82 -7.66 -3.06
CA ALA A 453 14.88 -6.44 -2.28
C ALA A 453 14.02 -6.55 -1.02
N GLN A 454 12.80 -7.08 -1.17
CA GLN A 454 11.90 -7.33 -0.05
C GLN A 454 12.46 -8.36 0.92
N LYS A 455 13.00 -9.49 0.41
CA LYS A 455 13.49 -10.60 1.24
C LYS A 455 14.78 -10.27 1.99
N TYR A 456 15.75 -9.65 1.31
CA TYR A 456 17.09 -9.48 1.85
C TYR A 456 17.38 -8.08 2.39
N LEU A 457 16.69 -7.05 1.87
CA LEU A 457 16.93 -5.66 2.23
C LEU A 457 15.76 -5.03 2.98
N ASP A 458 14.59 -5.69 3.02
CA ASP A 458 13.34 -5.16 3.56
C ASP A 458 12.91 -3.84 2.91
N ARG A 459 13.12 -3.77 1.60
CA ARG A 459 12.79 -2.60 0.78
C ARG A 459 11.65 -2.94 -0.16
N GLU A 460 10.67 -2.07 -0.23
CA GLU A 460 9.71 -2.02 -1.33
C GLU A 460 10.34 -1.27 -2.49
N THR A 461 10.21 -1.81 -3.69
CA THR A 461 10.64 -1.19 -4.95
C THR A 461 9.46 -0.49 -5.60
N ILE A 462 9.75 0.50 -6.42
CA ILE A 462 8.75 1.09 -7.30
C ILE A 462 8.50 0.10 -8.42
N HIS A 463 7.24 -0.24 -8.73
CA HIS A 463 6.94 -1.13 -9.84
C HIS A 463 6.82 -0.35 -11.14
N PHE A 464 7.22 -0.97 -12.25
CA PHE A 464 7.11 -0.34 -13.58
C PHE A 464 5.68 0.17 -13.89
N GLU A 465 4.65 -0.56 -13.43
CA GLU A 465 3.26 -0.15 -13.60
C GLU A 465 2.89 1.15 -12.86
N ASP A 466 3.63 1.52 -11.83
CA ASP A 466 3.37 2.74 -11.04
C ASP A 466 3.81 4.00 -11.79
N ILE A 467 4.87 3.87 -12.63
CA ILE A 467 5.39 4.98 -13.45
C ILE A 467 4.89 4.94 -14.90
N ALA A 468 4.59 3.76 -15.45
CA ALA A 468 4.18 3.58 -16.84
C ALA A 468 2.66 3.45 -17.01
N GLY A 469 1.89 3.24 -15.93
CA GLY A 469 0.48 2.90 -16.00
C GLY A 469 0.21 1.44 -16.39
N LYS A 470 -1.06 1.07 -16.58
CA LYS A 470 -1.50 -0.32 -16.81
C LYS A 470 -2.31 -0.50 -18.09
N GLY A 471 -2.23 -1.69 -18.67
CA GLY A 471 -3.08 -2.15 -19.77
C GLY A 471 -2.74 -1.50 -21.12
N LYS A 472 -3.75 -1.27 -21.98
CA LYS A 472 -3.54 -0.83 -23.37
C LYS A 472 -2.98 0.58 -23.53
N LYS A 473 -2.94 1.36 -22.45
CA LYS A 473 -2.40 2.74 -22.43
C LYS A 473 -1.07 2.80 -21.67
N GLN A 474 -0.51 1.66 -21.27
CA GLN A 474 0.78 1.62 -20.62
C GLN A 474 1.86 2.21 -21.52
N LEU A 475 2.64 3.12 -20.95
CA LEU A 475 3.76 3.76 -21.65
C LEU A 475 4.94 2.78 -21.79
N THR A 476 5.71 2.96 -22.83
CA THR A 476 7.05 2.36 -22.94
C THR A 476 8.06 3.24 -22.18
N PHE A 477 9.19 2.68 -21.76
CA PHE A 477 10.13 3.38 -20.87
C PHE A 477 10.63 4.72 -21.45
N ASN A 478 10.86 4.81 -22.77
CA ASN A 478 11.25 6.03 -23.47
C ASN A 478 10.20 7.16 -23.40
N GLN A 479 8.96 6.84 -23.06
CA GLN A 479 7.86 7.80 -22.92
C GLN A 479 7.64 8.27 -21.47
N ILE A 480 8.37 7.71 -20.50
CA ILE A 480 8.29 8.09 -19.09
C ILE A 480 9.17 9.33 -18.87
N GLY A 481 8.73 10.23 -17.99
CA GLY A 481 9.51 11.41 -17.60
C GLY A 481 10.85 11.03 -16.96
N ILE A 482 11.93 11.73 -17.31
CA ILE A 482 13.28 11.42 -16.81
C ILE A 482 13.35 11.50 -15.27
N GLU A 483 12.62 12.40 -14.63
CA GLU A 483 12.58 12.50 -13.15
C GLU A 483 11.93 11.26 -12.52
N GLU A 484 10.83 10.78 -13.12
CA GLU A 484 10.15 9.55 -12.68
C GLU A 484 11.02 8.32 -12.95
N ALA A 485 11.64 8.23 -14.13
CA ALA A 485 12.55 7.16 -14.50
C ALA A 485 13.80 7.10 -13.58
N ALA A 486 14.34 8.24 -13.18
CA ALA A 486 15.49 8.32 -12.28
C ALA A 486 15.14 7.93 -10.83
N THR A 487 13.86 8.03 -10.47
CA THR A 487 13.38 7.62 -9.13
C THR A 487 13.12 6.11 -9.06
N TYR A 488 12.63 5.55 -10.16
CA TYR A 488 12.41 4.11 -10.38
C TYR A 488 13.72 3.34 -10.33
#